data_b83f321eff563e4799b3d46e69ae658f
#
_entry.id   b83f321eff563e4799b3d46e69ae658f
#
_cell.length_a   1.000
_cell.length_b   1.000
_cell.length_c   1.000
_cell.angle_alpha   90.00
_cell.angle_beta   90.00
_cell.angle_gamma   90.00
#
_symmetry.space_group_name_H-M   'P 1'
#
loop_
_entity.id
_entity.type
_entity.pdbx_description
1 polymer ?
#
loop_
_entity_poly.entity_id
_entity_poly.type
_entity_poly.pdbx_seq_one_letter_code
_entity_poly.pdbx_strand_id
1 'polypeptide(L)'
;MKKFASLFLCAGLTACATAQTSPCPADTNVDGMLSPADFSAWVSAFNNATTLCDQNNDGSCTPADFSAWVANYNAGCDFTDSDGDRIPNIYENNTGNYVAAYATGTNPNNPDSDGDNLEDGDEIYGTTTGVNLPGMGANPNRKTIFVEIDWTEDGYNTSFHSHRPRPGMVSRVQAAFAASPLTNPDGSTGIDFIIDYGQGGLFTGGTEILDGTNPEYLDFSYQWRDEYMDPSRFGYFHHGVFTHRYNSPSNGSSGVAYINGDAFFVTLYQYWDWDEGVANTLMHEIGHNFGLRHGGFENRNRKPNYNSVMNYNNQFPGVDVDCDGFGDGILDYSRGLNPDLNESALIEADGICGVPIDWNENGSIDAGTITRNINCSDLNTTNCGSFGACDDDSCNILQDQDDWNAMNFLGQSRGIQPVLIECDNPVPIR
;
A
#
# COMPACT_ATOMS: atom_id res chain seq x y z
N MET A 1 13.12 -47.14 -42.74
CA MET A 1 13.07 -46.03 -41.77
C MET A 1 11.67 -45.47 -41.73
N LYS A 2 10.86 -45.92 -40.80
CA LYS A 2 9.44 -45.52 -40.66
C LYS A 2 9.38 -44.39 -39.60
N LYS A 3 8.89 -43.19 -40.00
CA LYS A 3 8.58 -42.10 -39.09
C LYS A 3 7.23 -42.36 -38.43
N PHE A 4 7.23 -42.48 -37.10
CA PHE A 4 6.02 -42.44 -36.30
C PHE A 4 5.70 -40.94 -36.00
N ALA A 5 4.55 -40.49 -36.47
CA ALA A 5 3.96 -39.22 -36.06
C ALA A 5 3.05 -39.50 -34.88
N SER A 6 3.37 -39.00 -33.70
CA SER A 6 2.49 -39.00 -32.55
C SER A 6 1.53 -37.82 -32.66
N LEU A 7 0.28 -38.14 -32.81
CA LEU A 7 -0.84 -37.19 -32.78
C LEU A 7 -1.19 -36.96 -31.29
N PHE A 8 -0.83 -35.82 -30.74
CA PHE A 8 -1.34 -35.37 -29.44
C PHE A 8 -2.72 -34.77 -29.62
N LEU A 9 -3.72 -35.51 -29.21
CA LEU A 9 -5.11 -35.03 -29.12
C LEU A 9 -5.23 -34.18 -27.86
N CYS A 10 -5.19 -32.86 -28.01
CA CYS A 10 -5.45 -31.91 -26.93
C CYS A 10 -6.98 -31.84 -26.75
N ALA A 11 -7.54 -32.58 -25.79
CA ALA A 11 -8.92 -32.41 -25.36
C ALA A 11 -9.00 -31.13 -24.51
N GLY A 12 -9.34 -30.01 -25.14
CA GLY A 12 -9.66 -28.78 -24.45
C GLY A 12 -10.99 -28.95 -23.74
N LEU A 13 -10.97 -29.09 -22.43
CA LEU A 13 -12.11 -28.78 -21.57
C LEU A 13 -12.29 -27.26 -21.59
N THR A 14 -13.07 -26.74 -22.53
CA THR A 14 -13.68 -25.42 -22.38
C THR A 14 -14.72 -25.58 -21.26
N ALA A 15 -14.35 -25.14 -20.06
CA ALA A 15 -15.34 -24.80 -19.05
C ALA A 15 -16.20 -23.70 -19.69
N CYS A 16 -17.45 -24.06 -20.00
CA CYS A 16 -18.49 -23.10 -20.33
C CYS A 16 -18.70 -22.29 -19.04
N ALA A 17 -18.09 -21.13 -18.92
CA ALA A 17 -18.44 -20.19 -17.89
C ALA A 17 -19.91 -19.86 -18.12
N THR A 18 -20.79 -20.34 -17.27
CA THR A 18 -22.19 -19.88 -17.22
C THR A 18 -22.10 -18.39 -16.93
N ALA A 19 -22.56 -17.56 -17.87
CA ALA A 19 -22.66 -16.13 -17.63
C ALA A 19 -23.50 -15.96 -16.35
N GLN A 20 -22.92 -15.33 -15.34
CA GLN A 20 -23.63 -15.03 -14.10
C GLN A 20 -24.67 -13.98 -14.44
N THR A 21 -25.94 -14.29 -14.18
CA THR A 21 -27.05 -13.38 -14.47
C THR A 21 -27.25 -12.46 -13.25
N SER A 22 -27.59 -11.21 -13.51
CA SER A 22 -27.94 -10.27 -12.43
C SER A 22 -29.10 -10.84 -11.60
N PRO A 23 -29.03 -10.81 -10.26
CA PRO A 23 -30.13 -11.18 -9.39
C PRO A 23 -31.32 -10.22 -9.50
N CYS A 24 -31.15 -9.04 -10.05
CA CYS A 24 -32.17 -8.07 -10.44
C CYS A 24 -32.02 -7.72 -11.93
N PRO A 25 -32.51 -8.53 -12.86
CA PRO A 25 -32.29 -8.28 -14.29
C PRO A 25 -32.90 -6.96 -14.79
N ALA A 26 -33.95 -6.45 -14.14
CA ALA A 26 -34.61 -5.21 -14.53
C ALA A 26 -33.82 -3.95 -14.16
N ASP A 27 -32.95 -4.02 -13.16
CA ASP A 27 -31.95 -2.97 -12.86
C ASP A 27 -30.80 -3.09 -13.86
N THR A 28 -31.04 -2.56 -15.05
CA THR A 28 -30.16 -2.75 -16.20
C THR A 28 -28.92 -1.84 -16.15
N ASN A 29 -29.01 -0.70 -15.47
CA ASN A 29 -27.87 0.21 -15.26
C ASN A 29 -27.11 -0.10 -13.96
N VAL A 30 -27.64 -1.02 -13.15
CA VAL A 30 -27.03 -1.51 -11.90
C VAL A 30 -26.74 -0.36 -10.92
N ASP A 31 -27.73 0.56 -10.78
CA ASP A 31 -27.63 1.69 -9.85
C ASP A 31 -28.33 1.42 -8.49
N GLY A 32 -28.86 0.20 -8.28
CA GLY A 32 -29.54 -0.20 -7.05
C GLY A 32 -30.95 0.35 -6.91
N MET A 33 -31.56 0.81 -7.99
CA MET A 33 -32.94 1.29 -8.00
C MET A 33 -33.67 0.90 -9.27
N LEU A 34 -34.95 0.53 -9.18
CA LEU A 34 -35.78 0.39 -10.37
C LEU A 34 -36.40 1.73 -10.76
N SER A 35 -36.00 2.26 -11.89
CA SER A 35 -36.37 3.56 -12.42
C SER A 35 -36.57 3.56 -13.94
N PRO A 36 -37.12 4.62 -14.55
CA PRO A 36 -37.13 4.75 -16.01
C PRO A 36 -35.74 4.76 -16.67
N ALA A 37 -34.68 5.02 -15.91
CA ALA A 37 -33.30 4.98 -16.41
C ALA A 37 -32.91 3.55 -16.84
N ASP A 38 -33.43 2.53 -16.14
CA ASP A 38 -33.21 1.12 -16.47
C ASP A 38 -33.78 0.72 -17.82
N PHE A 39 -34.95 1.27 -18.15
CA PHE A 39 -35.52 1.06 -19.48
C PHE A 39 -34.61 1.68 -20.56
N SER A 40 -34.07 2.86 -20.32
CA SER A 40 -33.16 3.52 -21.26
C SER A 40 -31.85 2.71 -21.42
N ALA A 41 -31.33 2.16 -20.31
CA ALA A 41 -30.17 1.28 -20.30
C ALA A 41 -30.48 -0.04 -21.04
N TRP A 42 -31.64 -0.64 -20.83
CA TRP A 42 -32.07 -1.84 -21.54
C TRP A 42 -32.20 -1.60 -23.04
N VAL A 43 -32.80 -0.47 -23.47
CA VAL A 43 -32.86 -0.09 -24.90
C VAL A 43 -31.48 0.08 -25.49
N SER A 44 -30.55 0.68 -24.75
CA SER A 44 -29.14 0.78 -25.20
C SER A 44 -28.49 -0.60 -25.34
N ALA A 45 -28.67 -1.46 -24.35
CA ALA A 45 -28.16 -2.83 -24.37
C ALA A 45 -28.73 -3.64 -25.55
N PHE A 46 -30.02 -3.49 -25.81
CA PHE A 46 -30.71 -4.15 -26.93
C PHE A 46 -30.13 -3.68 -28.29
N ASN A 47 -29.95 -2.37 -28.48
CA ASN A 47 -29.43 -1.80 -29.71
C ASN A 47 -27.96 -2.17 -29.98
N ASN A 48 -27.18 -2.42 -28.92
CA ASN A 48 -25.77 -2.79 -29.00
C ASN A 48 -25.55 -4.30 -28.88
N ALA A 49 -26.62 -5.09 -28.77
CA ALA A 49 -26.59 -6.56 -28.62
C ALA A 49 -25.66 -7.01 -27.48
N THR A 50 -25.70 -6.31 -26.34
CA THR A 50 -24.95 -6.71 -25.13
C THR A 50 -25.76 -7.72 -24.33
N THR A 51 -25.11 -8.52 -23.49
CA THR A 51 -25.78 -9.56 -22.68
C THR A 51 -26.82 -9.01 -21.70
N LEU A 52 -26.76 -7.71 -21.35
CA LEU A 52 -27.72 -7.06 -20.46
C LEU A 52 -29.14 -6.96 -21.05
N CYS A 53 -29.31 -7.14 -22.36
CA CYS A 53 -30.65 -7.16 -22.98
C CYS A 53 -31.36 -8.51 -22.88
N ASP A 54 -30.65 -9.62 -22.62
CA ASP A 54 -31.21 -10.96 -22.49
C ASP A 54 -31.85 -11.11 -21.09
N GLN A 55 -33.11 -10.71 -21.00
CA GLN A 55 -33.87 -10.66 -19.75
C GLN A 55 -34.55 -11.98 -19.38
N ASN A 56 -34.65 -12.90 -20.32
CA ASN A 56 -35.22 -14.22 -20.12
C ASN A 56 -34.16 -15.35 -20.06
N ASN A 57 -32.87 -14.99 -20.22
CA ASN A 57 -31.70 -15.87 -20.19
C ASN A 57 -31.79 -17.03 -21.23
N ASP A 58 -32.32 -16.74 -22.43
CA ASP A 58 -32.33 -17.73 -23.51
C ASP A 58 -31.07 -17.66 -24.41
N GLY A 59 -30.15 -16.78 -24.10
CA GLY A 59 -28.88 -16.56 -24.81
C GLY A 59 -29.02 -15.67 -26.05
N SER A 60 -30.16 -15.01 -26.23
CA SER A 60 -30.46 -14.20 -27.41
C SER A 60 -31.15 -12.90 -27.03
N CYS A 61 -30.70 -11.79 -27.57
CA CYS A 61 -31.32 -10.49 -27.39
C CYS A 61 -32.43 -10.30 -28.44
N THR A 62 -33.67 -10.44 -28.05
CA THR A 62 -34.87 -10.46 -28.93
C THR A 62 -35.97 -9.54 -28.40
N PRO A 63 -37.00 -9.19 -29.20
CA PRO A 63 -38.16 -8.45 -28.67
C PRO A 63 -38.92 -9.19 -27.54
N ALA A 64 -38.71 -10.48 -27.32
CA ALA A 64 -39.29 -11.23 -26.20
C ALA A 64 -38.70 -10.74 -24.86
N ASP A 65 -37.44 -10.28 -24.88
CA ASP A 65 -36.76 -9.77 -23.72
C ASP A 65 -37.35 -8.44 -23.21
N PHE A 66 -37.99 -7.68 -24.05
CA PHE A 66 -38.74 -6.50 -23.58
C PHE A 66 -39.92 -6.95 -22.67
N SER A 67 -40.63 -8.00 -23.04
CA SER A 67 -41.72 -8.53 -22.21
C SER A 67 -41.21 -9.10 -20.90
N ALA A 68 -40.04 -9.75 -20.94
CA ALA A 68 -39.36 -10.26 -19.76
C ALA A 68 -38.84 -9.09 -18.87
N TRP A 69 -38.27 -8.05 -19.47
CA TRP A 69 -37.85 -6.86 -18.72
C TRP A 69 -39.03 -6.20 -17.98
N VAL A 70 -40.16 -6.01 -18.66
CA VAL A 70 -41.41 -5.47 -18.04
C VAL A 70 -41.88 -6.36 -16.88
N ALA A 71 -41.82 -7.68 -17.04
CA ALA A 71 -42.20 -8.62 -15.99
C ALA A 71 -41.23 -8.53 -14.78
N ASN A 72 -39.94 -8.49 -15.02
CA ASN A 72 -38.90 -8.36 -13.99
C ASN A 72 -39.03 -7.01 -13.26
N TYR A 73 -39.26 -5.91 -14.01
CA TYR A 73 -39.46 -4.58 -13.44
C TYR A 73 -40.69 -4.54 -12.51
N ASN A 74 -41.80 -5.15 -12.92
CA ASN A 74 -43.01 -5.19 -12.09
C ASN A 74 -42.89 -6.14 -10.89
N ALA A 75 -42.03 -7.16 -10.96
CA ALA A 75 -41.76 -8.02 -9.83
C ALA A 75 -40.97 -7.26 -8.71
N GLY A 76 -40.17 -6.30 -9.11
CA GLY A 76 -39.32 -5.54 -8.19
C GLY A 76 -38.11 -6.31 -7.70
N CYS A 77 -37.23 -5.64 -6.99
CA CYS A 77 -36.05 -6.23 -6.32
C CYS A 77 -35.94 -5.66 -4.90
N ASP A 78 -35.32 -6.42 -4.02
CA ASP A 78 -34.97 -5.95 -2.67
C ASP A 78 -33.58 -5.31 -2.72
N PHE A 79 -33.53 -4.02 -2.61
CA PHE A 79 -32.30 -3.22 -2.59
C PHE A 79 -31.91 -2.81 -1.17
N THR A 80 -32.21 -3.65 -0.17
CA THR A 80 -31.68 -3.43 1.17
C THR A 80 -30.16 -3.41 1.13
N ASP A 81 -29.58 -2.40 1.73
CA ASP A 81 -28.15 -2.21 1.97
C ASP A 81 -27.97 -2.26 3.49
N SER A 82 -27.29 -3.28 4.01
CA SER A 82 -27.25 -3.56 5.45
C SER A 82 -26.08 -2.88 6.16
N ASP A 83 -24.98 -2.66 5.47
CA ASP A 83 -23.76 -2.05 6.03
C ASP A 83 -23.57 -0.59 5.59
N GLY A 84 -24.32 -0.14 4.58
CA GLY A 84 -24.42 1.26 4.20
C GLY A 84 -23.36 1.75 3.23
N ASP A 85 -22.69 0.83 2.53
CA ASP A 85 -21.61 1.13 1.58
C ASP A 85 -22.11 1.51 0.18
N ARG A 86 -23.43 1.60 -0.03
CA ARG A 86 -24.14 1.90 -1.29
C ARG A 86 -24.31 0.69 -2.24
N ILE A 87 -23.86 -0.51 -1.84
CA ILE A 87 -24.09 -1.73 -2.61
C ILE A 87 -25.29 -2.45 -2.00
N PRO A 88 -26.37 -2.72 -2.76
CA PRO A 88 -27.44 -3.56 -2.26
C PRO A 88 -26.98 -4.99 -1.96
N ASN A 89 -27.39 -5.55 -0.81
CA ASN A 89 -27.04 -6.92 -0.39
C ASN A 89 -27.25 -7.97 -1.49
N ILE A 90 -28.23 -7.74 -2.38
CA ILE A 90 -28.54 -8.66 -3.50
C ILE A 90 -27.37 -8.77 -4.50
N TYR A 91 -26.49 -7.76 -4.56
CA TYR A 91 -25.32 -7.72 -5.44
C TYR A 91 -24.04 -8.21 -4.75
N GLU A 92 -24.10 -8.40 -3.43
CA GLU A 92 -22.98 -8.82 -2.60
C GLU A 92 -23.08 -10.32 -2.30
N ASN A 93 -22.30 -11.11 -2.98
CA ASN A 93 -22.42 -12.56 -2.90
C ASN A 93 -21.35 -13.21 -1.99
N ASN A 94 -20.54 -12.42 -1.33
CA ASN A 94 -19.49 -12.81 -0.37
C ASN A 94 -18.56 -13.92 -0.90
N THR A 95 -18.18 -13.83 -2.17
CA THR A 95 -17.31 -14.83 -2.81
C THR A 95 -15.86 -14.42 -2.85
N GLY A 96 -15.55 -13.17 -2.50
CA GLY A 96 -14.23 -12.57 -2.64
C GLY A 96 -13.82 -12.29 -4.09
N ASN A 97 -14.72 -12.48 -5.06
CA ASN A 97 -14.38 -12.32 -6.47
C ASN A 97 -15.32 -11.31 -7.14
N TYR A 98 -14.79 -10.20 -7.56
CA TYR A 98 -15.52 -9.23 -8.35
C TYR A 98 -15.74 -9.76 -9.78
N VAL A 99 -16.99 -9.84 -10.19
CA VAL A 99 -17.39 -10.25 -11.55
C VAL A 99 -17.98 -9.06 -12.30
N ALA A 100 -18.87 -8.33 -11.65
CA ALA A 100 -19.56 -7.15 -12.17
C ALA A 100 -20.23 -6.41 -11.01
N ALA A 101 -20.74 -5.20 -11.24
CA ALA A 101 -21.43 -4.41 -10.23
C ALA A 101 -22.67 -5.08 -9.61
N TYR A 102 -23.24 -6.11 -10.26
CA TYR A 102 -24.31 -6.97 -9.72
C TYR A 102 -23.82 -8.29 -9.09
N ALA A 103 -22.51 -8.48 -9.00
CA ALA A 103 -21.85 -9.64 -8.39
C ALA A 103 -20.47 -9.23 -7.94
N THR A 104 -20.44 -8.45 -6.85
CA THR A 104 -19.29 -7.69 -6.38
C THR A 104 -18.25 -8.55 -5.66
N GLY A 105 -18.70 -9.70 -5.14
CA GLY A 105 -17.84 -10.55 -4.32
C GLY A 105 -17.75 -10.11 -2.85
N THR A 106 -18.23 -8.93 -2.53
CA THR A 106 -18.16 -8.27 -1.23
C THR A 106 -19.09 -8.90 -0.18
N ASN A 107 -18.92 -8.54 1.07
CA ASN A 107 -19.65 -9.06 2.21
C ASN A 107 -20.78 -8.09 2.60
N PRO A 108 -22.08 -8.46 2.46
CA PRO A 108 -23.22 -7.57 2.70
C PRO A 108 -23.42 -7.11 4.16
N ASN A 109 -22.48 -7.37 5.05
CA ASN A 109 -22.48 -6.93 6.44
C ASN A 109 -21.16 -6.27 6.86
N ASN A 110 -20.31 -5.95 5.90
CA ASN A 110 -19.05 -5.30 6.13
C ASN A 110 -18.74 -4.31 4.99
N PRO A 111 -18.82 -3.00 5.22
CA PRO A 111 -18.70 -2.00 4.17
C PRO A 111 -17.32 -1.90 3.52
N ASP A 112 -16.34 -2.61 4.05
CA ASP A 112 -14.95 -2.67 3.59
C ASP A 112 -14.51 -4.14 3.67
N SER A 113 -14.73 -4.87 2.59
CA SER A 113 -14.57 -6.34 2.56
C SER A 113 -13.12 -6.80 2.67
N ASP A 114 -12.18 -6.04 2.17
CA ASP A 114 -10.76 -6.41 2.19
C ASP A 114 -9.97 -5.76 3.33
N GLY A 115 -10.53 -4.73 3.98
CA GLY A 115 -9.97 -4.14 5.19
C GLY A 115 -8.85 -3.14 4.93
N ASP A 116 -8.93 -2.38 3.84
CA ASP A 116 -7.96 -1.33 3.49
C ASP A 116 -8.43 0.09 3.81
N ASN A 117 -9.64 0.22 4.40
CA ASN A 117 -10.31 1.46 4.77
C ASN A 117 -10.91 2.26 3.59
N LEU A 118 -11.04 1.66 2.43
CA LEU A 118 -11.92 2.13 1.36
C LEU A 118 -13.24 1.36 1.45
N GLU A 119 -14.38 2.04 1.30
CA GLU A 119 -15.66 1.34 1.26
C GLU A 119 -15.84 0.63 -0.08
N ASP A 120 -16.36 -0.59 -0.07
CA ASP A 120 -16.58 -1.41 -1.28
C ASP A 120 -17.34 -0.63 -2.37
N GLY A 121 -18.33 0.16 -1.97
CA GLY A 121 -19.09 1.01 -2.88
C GLY A 121 -18.29 2.17 -3.47
N ASP A 122 -17.29 2.70 -2.78
CA ASP A 122 -16.37 3.71 -3.30
C ASP A 122 -15.43 3.10 -4.35
N GLU A 123 -15.04 1.84 -4.19
CA GLU A 123 -14.19 1.12 -5.11
C GLU A 123 -14.93 0.62 -6.36
N ILE A 124 -16.26 0.47 -6.29
CA ILE A 124 -17.07 0.02 -7.43
C ILE A 124 -17.65 1.20 -8.22
N TYR A 125 -18.19 2.20 -7.52
CA TYR A 125 -18.92 3.30 -8.15
C TYR A 125 -18.11 4.60 -8.22
N GLY A 126 -16.98 4.66 -7.52
CA GLY A 126 -16.25 5.89 -7.22
C GLY A 126 -16.82 6.61 -5.99
N THR A 127 -16.04 7.54 -5.46
CA THR A 127 -16.38 8.23 -4.22
C THR A 127 -17.56 9.18 -4.41
N THR A 128 -18.27 9.49 -3.32
CA THR A 128 -19.32 10.51 -3.32
C THR A 128 -18.79 11.93 -3.57
N THR A 129 -17.49 12.12 -3.41
CA THR A 129 -16.80 13.38 -3.72
C THR A 129 -16.38 13.50 -5.19
N GLY A 130 -16.53 12.43 -5.99
CA GLY A 130 -16.31 12.43 -7.44
C GLY A 130 -14.99 11.86 -7.89
N VAL A 131 -14.22 11.21 -7.02
CA VAL A 131 -12.98 10.49 -7.41
C VAL A 131 -13.35 9.13 -8.02
N ASN A 132 -12.81 8.83 -9.18
CA ASN A 132 -13.03 7.56 -9.88
C ASN A 132 -12.01 6.50 -9.43
N LEU A 133 -12.15 6.01 -8.19
CA LEU A 133 -11.25 4.98 -7.63
C LEU A 133 -11.21 3.70 -8.49
N PRO A 134 -12.35 3.13 -8.96
CA PRO A 134 -12.32 1.94 -9.80
C PRO A 134 -11.57 2.18 -11.12
N GLY A 135 -11.73 3.36 -11.71
CA GLY A 135 -10.99 3.73 -12.92
C GLY A 135 -9.47 3.90 -12.67
N MET A 136 -9.06 4.17 -11.45
CA MET A 136 -7.67 4.26 -11.03
C MET A 136 -7.09 2.89 -10.62
N GLY A 137 -7.93 1.86 -10.46
CA GLY A 137 -7.49 0.48 -10.22
C GLY A 137 -7.92 -0.12 -8.88
N ALA A 138 -8.76 0.58 -8.09
CA ALA A 138 -9.33 0.01 -6.87
C ALA A 138 -10.17 -1.25 -7.16
N ASN A 139 -10.17 -2.17 -6.20
CA ASN A 139 -10.91 -3.42 -6.28
C ASN A 139 -11.37 -3.83 -4.88
N PRO A 140 -12.69 -3.92 -4.59
CA PRO A 140 -13.22 -4.14 -3.25
C PRO A 140 -12.85 -5.48 -2.60
N ASN A 141 -12.19 -6.35 -3.32
CA ASN A 141 -11.71 -7.64 -2.82
C ASN A 141 -10.17 -7.71 -2.78
N ARG A 142 -9.47 -6.58 -2.94
CA ARG A 142 -8.02 -6.55 -2.94
C ARG A 142 -7.50 -5.20 -2.44
N LYS A 143 -6.83 -5.22 -1.30
CA LYS A 143 -6.31 -4.03 -0.63
C LYS A 143 -5.60 -3.08 -1.59
N THR A 144 -6.00 -1.82 -1.55
CA THR A 144 -5.47 -0.74 -2.38
C THR A 144 -5.01 0.43 -1.52
N ILE A 145 -3.85 0.98 -1.80
CA ILE A 145 -3.35 2.20 -1.17
C ILE A 145 -3.15 3.24 -2.25
N PHE A 146 -3.76 4.40 -2.08
CA PHE A 146 -3.56 5.55 -2.95
C PHE A 146 -2.61 6.57 -2.33
N VAL A 147 -1.65 7.03 -3.12
CA VAL A 147 -0.69 8.08 -2.74
C VAL A 147 -0.64 9.14 -3.83
N GLU A 148 -0.83 10.41 -3.45
CA GLU A 148 -0.54 11.55 -4.30
C GLU A 148 0.83 12.12 -3.92
N ILE A 149 1.67 12.42 -4.91
CA ILE A 149 3.00 12.96 -4.68
C ILE A 149 3.18 14.25 -5.46
N ASP A 150 3.37 15.33 -4.71
CA ASP A 150 3.83 16.60 -5.22
C ASP A 150 5.35 16.73 -5.04
N TRP A 151 5.99 17.61 -5.81
CA TRP A 151 7.44 17.75 -5.75
C TRP A 151 7.88 19.18 -5.99
N THR A 152 9.08 19.51 -5.49
CA THR A 152 9.80 20.74 -5.85
C THR A 152 10.83 20.48 -6.94
N GLU A 153 11.16 21.50 -7.72
CA GLU A 153 12.35 21.50 -8.57
C GLU A 153 13.48 22.21 -7.84
N ASP A 154 14.71 21.69 -7.95
CA ASP A 154 15.87 22.33 -7.32
C ASP A 154 16.55 23.29 -8.30
N GLY A 155 16.43 24.60 -8.05
CA GLY A 155 17.18 25.63 -8.73
C GLY A 155 18.22 26.33 -7.84
N TYR A 156 18.36 25.86 -6.60
CA TYR A 156 19.15 26.54 -5.56
C TYR A 156 20.67 26.44 -5.79
N ASN A 157 21.16 25.32 -6.29
CA ASN A 157 22.59 25.12 -6.53
C ASN A 157 22.91 24.91 -8.03
N THR A 158 24.18 24.78 -8.37
CA THR A 158 24.65 24.67 -9.76
C THR A 158 24.28 23.35 -10.45
N SER A 159 23.65 22.44 -9.73
CA SER A 159 23.25 21.11 -10.21
C SER A 159 21.72 20.97 -10.13
N PHE A 160 21.03 21.60 -11.11
CA PHE A 160 19.58 21.46 -11.23
C PHE A 160 19.19 19.99 -11.28
N HIS A 161 18.22 19.58 -10.46
CA HIS A 161 17.60 18.26 -10.47
C HIS A 161 16.12 18.35 -10.09
N SER A 162 15.33 17.41 -10.59
CA SER A 162 13.92 17.27 -10.30
C SER A 162 13.70 16.28 -9.18
N HIS A 163 12.80 16.61 -8.26
CA HIS A 163 12.34 15.68 -7.24
C HIS A 163 11.11 14.87 -7.71
N ARG A 164 10.68 15.05 -8.95
CA ARG A 164 9.56 14.31 -9.51
C ARG A 164 9.76 12.81 -9.40
N PRO A 165 8.75 12.01 -8.95
CA PRO A 165 8.84 10.56 -8.91
C PRO A 165 9.28 9.94 -10.25
N ARG A 166 10.21 9.01 -10.18
CA ARG A 166 10.76 8.32 -11.35
C ARG A 166 10.15 6.93 -11.49
N PRO A 167 9.91 6.43 -12.72
CA PRO A 167 9.29 5.11 -12.93
C PRO A 167 10.03 3.95 -12.24
N GLY A 168 11.36 4.02 -12.14
CA GLY A 168 12.16 3.00 -11.45
C GLY A 168 11.85 2.91 -9.96
N MET A 169 11.80 4.06 -9.28
CA MET A 169 11.41 4.16 -7.88
C MET A 169 9.97 3.67 -7.67
N VAL A 170 9.01 4.17 -8.49
CA VAL A 170 7.60 3.78 -8.41
C VAL A 170 7.45 2.27 -8.51
N SER A 171 8.09 1.63 -9.50
CA SER A 171 8.02 0.18 -9.71
C SER A 171 8.57 -0.62 -8.51
N ARG A 172 9.62 -0.11 -7.83
CA ARG A 172 10.18 -0.79 -6.65
C ARG A 172 9.19 -0.82 -5.49
N VAL A 173 8.57 0.32 -5.17
CA VAL A 173 7.59 0.40 -4.08
C VAL A 173 6.36 -0.45 -4.41
N GLN A 174 5.84 -0.36 -5.62
CA GLN A 174 4.71 -1.18 -6.07
C GLN A 174 5.02 -2.68 -5.95
N ALA A 175 6.22 -3.10 -6.32
CA ALA A 175 6.64 -4.50 -6.20
C ALA A 175 6.73 -4.96 -4.74
N ALA A 176 7.21 -4.10 -3.83
CA ALA A 176 7.28 -4.40 -2.40
C ALA A 176 5.88 -4.61 -1.79
N PHE A 177 4.94 -3.71 -2.05
CA PHE A 177 3.56 -3.85 -1.57
C PHE A 177 2.83 -5.04 -2.23
N ALA A 178 3.05 -5.29 -3.51
CA ALA A 178 2.50 -6.46 -4.20
C ALA A 178 3.03 -7.79 -3.63
N ALA A 179 4.23 -7.80 -3.01
CA ALA A 179 4.82 -8.96 -2.33
C ALA A 179 4.39 -9.09 -0.85
N SER A 180 3.54 -8.20 -0.35
CA SER A 180 3.00 -8.26 1.01
C SER A 180 2.36 -9.62 1.29
N PRO A 181 2.57 -10.20 2.50
CA PRO A 181 1.94 -11.46 2.89
C PRO A 181 0.46 -11.33 3.24
N LEU A 182 -0.09 -10.12 3.31
CA LEU A 182 -1.48 -9.90 3.67
C LEU A 182 -2.42 -10.56 2.67
N THR A 183 -3.40 -11.28 3.19
CA THR A 183 -4.39 -11.98 2.38
C THR A 183 -5.56 -11.08 2.03
N ASN A 184 -6.14 -11.31 0.89
CA ASN A 184 -7.32 -10.65 0.35
C ASN A 184 -8.52 -11.60 0.30
N PRO A 185 -9.76 -11.10 0.26
CA PRO A 185 -10.98 -11.91 0.11
C PRO A 185 -10.96 -12.84 -1.10
N ASP A 186 -10.31 -12.47 -2.20
CA ASP A 186 -10.15 -13.28 -3.41
C ASP A 186 -9.18 -14.46 -3.26
N GLY A 187 -8.53 -14.60 -2.09
CA GLY A 187 -7.53 -15.61 -1.78
C GLY A 187 -6.12 -15.27 -2.29
N SER A 188 -5.92 -14.14 -2.91
CA SER A 188 -4.59 -13.63 -3.26
C SER A 188 -3.88 -13.03 -2.04
N THR A 189 -2.60 -12.70 -2.22
CA THR A 189 -1.83 -11.87 -1.28
C THR A 189 -1.37 -10.60 -1.96
N GLY A 190 -0.92 -9.63 -1.17
CA GLY A 190 -0.37 -8.36 -1.67
C GLY A 190 -1.34 -7.21 -1.57
N ILE A 191 -0.81 -6.02 -1.80
CA ILE A 191 -1.51 -4.74 -1.76
C ILE A 191 -1.24 -4.04 -3.09
N ASP A 192 -2.27 -3.49 -3.72
CA ASP A 192 -2.13 -2.64 -4.89
C ASP A 192 -1.75 -1.22 -4.45
N PHE A 193 -0.51 -0.82 -4.73
CA PHE A 193 0.03 0.48 -4.33
C PHE A 193 0.00 1.42 -5.53
N ILE A 194 -0.89 2.41 -5.50
CA ILE A 194 -1.19 3.29 -6.61
C ILE A 194 -0.66 4.70 -6.32
N ILE A 195 0.28 5.17 -7.14
CA ILE A 195 0.89 6.48 -6.99
C ILE A 195 0.40 7.39 -8.11
N ASP A 196 -0.16 8.55 -7.73
CA ASP A 196 -0.48 9.66 -8.61
C ASP A 196 0.58 10.76 -8.44
N TYR A 197 1.38 10.98 -9.49
CA TYR A 197 2.36 12.06 -9.59
C TYR A 197 2.15 12.87 -10.87
N GLY A 198 0.91 13.02 -11.32
CA GLY A 198 0.56 13.79 -12.51
C GLY A 198 1.00 13.15 -13.82
N GLN A 199 0.86 11.84 -13.96
CA GLN A 199 1.22 11.12 -15.19
C GLN A 199 0.13 11.15 -16.27
N GLY A 200 -1.01 11.78 -15.98
CA GLY A 200 -2.11 12.00 -16.95
C GLY A 200 -3.22 10.95 -16.89
N GLY A 201 -4.26 11.14 -17.70
CA GLY A 201 -5.45 10.31 -17.64
C GLY A 201 -6.28 10.62 -16.39
N LEU A 202 -6.49 9.63 -15.52
CA LEU A 202 -7.11 9.80 -14.20
C LEU A 202 -6.10 10.23 -13.11
N PHE A 203 -4.81 10.15 -13.42
CA PHE A 203 -3.73 10.50 -12.52
C PHE A 203 -3.30 11.94 -12.76
N THR A 204 -4.03 12.88 -12.17
CA THR A 204 -3.87 14.33 -12.38
C THR A 204 -3.58 15.10 -11.10
N GLY A 205 -3.35 14.40 -9.98
CA GLY A 205 -3.10 14.99 -8.68
C GLY A 205 -1.71 15.58 -8.58
N GLY A 206 -0.70 14.75 -8.52
CA GLY A 206 0.66 15.22 -8.28
C GLY A 206 1.14 16.30 -9.25
N THR A 207 1.69 17.37 -8.68
CA THR A 207 2.12 18.57 -9.41
C THR A 207 3.41 19.15 -8.85
N GLU A 208 4.05 20.04 -9.60
CA GLU A 208 5.20 20.82 -9.13
C GLU A 208 4.74 21.90 -8.14
N ILE A 209 5.33 21.89 -6.95
CA ILE A 209 5.13 22.94 -5.95
C ILE A 209 5.92 24.19 -6.36
N LEU A 210 5.19 25.22 -6.77
CA LEU A 210 5.74 26.50 -7.20
C LEU A 210 5.76 27.47 -6.01
N ASP A 211 6.75 27.37 -5.14
CA ASP A 211 6.96 28.30 -4.03
C ASP A 211 7.60 29.64 -4.49
N GLY A 212 7.77 29.87 -5.78
CA GLY A 212 8.27 31.12 -6.35
C GLY A 212 9.75 31.38 -6.19
N THR A 213 10.50 30.56 -5.42
CA THR A 213 11.91 30.75 -5.08
C THR A 213 12.79 29.52 -5.25
N ASN A 214 12.25 28.35 -5.67
CA ASN A 214 12.96 27.07 -5.62
C ASN A 214 13.59 26.86 -4.23
N PRO A 215 12.79 26.56 -3.21
CA PRO A 215 13.25 26.58 -1.83
C PRO A 215 14.28 25.48 -1.57
N GLU A 216 15.32 25.82 -0.83
CA GLU A 216 16.27 24.83 -0.31
C GLU A 216 15.61 23.88 0.68
N TYR A 217 14.51 24.29 1.30
CA TYR A 217 13.70 23.47 2.21
C TYR A 217 12.25 23.96 2.25
N LEU A 218 11.34 23.09 2.63
CA LEU A 218 9.95 23.40 2.97
C LEU A 218 9.70 23.13 4.44
N ASP A 219 8.89 23.94 5.10
CA ASP A 219 8.44 23.64 6.46
C ASP A 219 7.42 22.48 6.41
N PHE A 220 7.68 21.39 7.13
CA PHE A 220 6.78 20.25 7.16
C PHE A 220 5.47 20.60 7.88
N SER A 221 4.36 20.52 7.17
CA SER A 221 3.02 20.76 7.71
C SER A 221 1.93 20.21 6.79
N TYR A 222 0.70 20.05 7.33
CA TYR A 222 -0.48 19.71 6.52
C TYR A 222 -0.89 20.80 5.51
N GLN A 223 -0.31 21.98 5.58
CA GLN A 223 -0.60 23.06 4.64
C GLN A 223 -0.38 22.62 3.19
N TRP A 224 0.66 21.84 2.91
CA TRP A 224 0.97 21.39 1.56
C TRP A 224 -0.09 20.44 1.01
N ARG A 225 -0.58 19.52 1.83
CA ARG A 225 -1.73 18.68 1.47
C ARG A 225 -2.97 19.53 1.19
N ASP A 226 -3.28 20.45 2.09
CA ASP A 226 -4.51 21.27 1.99
C ASP A 226 -4.47 22.26 0.81
N GLU A 227 -3.28 22.63 0.33
CA GLU A 227 -3.07 23.54 -0.80
C GLU A 227 -2.97 22.82 -2.15
N TYR A 228 -2.34 21.65 -2.21
CA TYR A 228 -1.99 20.98 -3.46
C TYR A 228 -2.87 19.76 -3.77
N MET A 229 -3.31 19.00 -2.78
CA MET A 229 -4.23 17.88 -3.01
C MET A 229 -5.68 18.39 -3.19
N ASP A 230 -6.37 17.86 -4.20
CA ASP A 230 -7.82 18.12 -4.37
C ASP A 230 -8.59 17.65 -3.13
N PRO A 231 -9.42 18.50 -2.51
CA PRO A 231 -10.19 18.12 -1.32
C PRO A 231 -11.11 16.90 -1.49
N SER A 232 -11.47 16.54 -2.73
CA SER A 232 -12.24 15.33 -3.02
C SER A 232 -11.48 14.03 -2.68
N ARG A 233 -10.14 14.10 -2.59
CA ARG A 233 -9.23 12.99 -2.29
C ARG A 233 -8.94 12.81 -0.80
N PHE A 234 -9.31 13.78 0.03
CA PHE A 234 -9.07 13.71 1.47
C PHE A 234 -9.79 12.50 2.07
N GLY A 235 -9.05 11.68 2.81
CA GLY A 235 -9.55 10.44 3.40
C GLY A 235 -9.45 9.21 2.48
N TYR A 236 -8.99 9.40 1.24
CA TYR A 236 -8.74 8.31 0.28
C TYR A 236 -7.28 8.20 -0.12
N PHE A 237 -6.53 9.29 -0.06
CA PHE A 237 -5.13 9.36 -0.50
C PHE A 237 -4.21 9.78 0.64
N HIS A 238 -3.05 9.17 0.73
CA HIS A 238 -1.92 9.74 1.43
C HIS A 238 -1.25 10.81 0.56
N HIS A 239 -0.72 11.85 1.18
CA HIS A 239 -0.05 12.95 0.50
C HIS A 239 1.45 12.96 0.79
N GLY A 240 2.26 12.76 -0.23
CA GLY A 240 3.71 12.87 -0.16
C GLY A 240 4.23 14.15 -0.80
N VAL A 241 5.21 14.79 -0.19
CA VAL A 241 5.97 15.86 -0.83
C VAL A 241 7.43 15.44 -0.97
N PHE A 242 7.91 15.48 -2.20
CA PHE A 242 9.31 15.22 -2.52
C PHE A 242 10.03 16.56 -2.67
N THR A 243 10.99 16.83 -1.78
CA THR A 243 11.67 18.11 -1.72
C THR A 243 13.13 17.93 -1.31
N HIS A 244 13.92 19.00 -1.44
CA HIS A 244 15.32 18.97 -1.16
C HIS A 244 15.61 18.67 0.33
N ARG A 245 14.96 19.41 1.23
CA ARG A 245 15.05 19.29 2.69
C ARG A 245 13.75 19.75 3.35
N TYR A 246 13.63 19.58 4.66
CA TYR A 246 12.52 20.15 5.42
C TYR A 246 13.02 20.96 6.64
N ASN A 247 12.21 21.92 7.06
CA ASN A 247 12.36 22.80 8.22
C ASN A 247 13.66 23.60 8.32
N SER A 248 14.73 23.22 7.62
CA SER A 248 16.03 23.91 7.71
C SER A 248 16.94 23.56 6.53
N PRO A 249 17.74 24.52 6.04
CA PRO A 249 18.73 24.26 4.99
C PRO A 249 19.89 23.36 5.45
N SER A 250 20.05 23.15 6.75
CA SER A 250 21.04 22.24 7.31
C SER A 250 20.50 20.87 7.73
N ASN A 251 19.19 20.63 7.55
CA ASN A 251 18.59 19.35 7.89
C ASN A 251 19.11 18.26 6.94
N GLY A 252 19.70 17.21 7.49
CA GLY A 252 20.24 16.07 6.74
C GLY A 252 19.37 14.82 6.80
N SER A 253 18.18 14.91 7.39
CA SER A 253 17.23 13.81 7.49
C SER A 253 16.72 13.41 6.11
N SER A 254 16.42 12.11 5.94
CA SER A 254 15.89 11.56 4.69
C SER A 254 14.39 11.80 4.50
N GLY A 255 13.65 12.08 5.58
CA GLY A 255 12.22 12.33 5.51
C GLY A 255 11.59 12.62 6.86
N VAL A 256 10.29 12.82 6.85
CA VAL A 256 9.46 13.07 8.02
C VAL A 256 8.01 12.72 7.72
N ALA A 257 7.30 12.15 8.69
CA ALA A 257 5.90 11.77 8.52
C ALA A 257 5.08 12.02 9.79
N TYR A 258 3.76 11.99 9.63
CA TYR A 258 2.82 11.86 10.75
C TYR A 258 2.48 10.39 11.00
N ILE A 259 2.77 9.88 12.20
CA ILE A 259 2.32 8.52 12.60
C ILE A 259 0.80 8.49 12.68
N ASN A 260 0.18 7.48 12.07
CA ASN A 260 -1.27 7.38 11.89
C ASN A 260 -1.87 8.63 11.21
N GLY A 261 -1.13 9.25 10.31
CA GLY A 261 -1.54 10.38 9.51
C GLY A 261 -1.66 10.02 8.04
N ASP A 262 -1.82 11.05 7.21
CA ASP A 262 -1.93 10.91 5.76
C ASP A 262 -0.97 11.84 5.00
N ALA A 263 0.07 12.36 5.69
CA ALA A 263 1.05 13.23 5.06
C ALA A 263 2.49 12.88 5.48
N PHE A 264 3.41 12.99 4.52
CA PHE A 264 4.84 12.75 4.72
C PHE A 264 5.69 13.54 3.72
N PHE A 265 6.97 13.74 4.04
CA PHE A 265 7.98 14.26 3.12
C PHE A 265 9.10 13.23 2.89
N VAL A 266 9.63 13.23 1.67
CA VAL A 266 10.90 12.56 1.32
C VAL A 266 11.91 13.64 0.94
N THR A 267 13.09 13.61 1.56
CA THR A 267 14.07 14.71 1.49
C THR A 267 15.49 14.18 1.34
N LEU A 268 15.81 13.69 0.14
CA LEU A 268 17.10 13.04 -0.14
C LEU A 268 18.18 14.01 -0.67
N TYR A 269 18.04 15.31 -0.43
CA TYR A 269 18.99 16.33 -0.85
C TYR A 269 19.28 16.24 -2.36
N GLN A 270 20.50 15.96 -2.79
CA GLN A 270 20.89 15.85 -4.20
C GLN A 270 20.82 14.43 -4.79
N TYR A 271 20.36 13.41 -4.01
CA TYR A 271 20.43 11.99 -4.39
C TYR A 271 19.16 11.48 -5.06
N TRP A 272 18.46 12.32 -5.81
CA TRP A 272 17.20 11.98 -6.46
C TRP A 272 17.33 11.09 -7.69
N ASP A 273 18.53 10.86 -8.19
CA ASP A 273 18.82 9.88 -9.24
C ASP A 273 19.04 8.44 -8.69
N TRP A 274 18.94 8.28 -7.38
CA TRP A 274 19.04 7.00 -6.68
C TRP A 274 17.66 6.39 -6.40
N ASP A 275 17.07 5.71 -7.43
CA ASP A 275 15.72 5.13 -7.34
C ASP A 275 15.52 4.23 -6.11
N GLU A 276 16.54 3.48 -5.71
CA GLU A 276 16.49 2.61 -4.54
C GLU A 276 16.33 3.41 -3.24
N GLY A 277 17.18 4.40 -3.02
CA GLY A 277 17.09 5.24 -1.81
C GLY A 277 15.78 6.00 -1.72
N VAL A 278 15.27 6.53 -2.85
CA VAL A 278 13.98 7.23 -2.89
C VAL A 278 12.83 6.26 -2.59
N ALA A 279 12.85 5.05 -3.18
CA ALA A 279 11.83 4.04 -2.93
C ALA A 279 11.83 3.57 -1.46
N ASN A 280 13.02 3.31 -0.91
CA ASN A 280 13.16 2.86 0.47
C ASN A 280 12.70 3.93 1.46
N THR A 281 13.03 5.19 1.21
CA THR A 281 12.56 6.31 2.04
C THR A 281 11.06 6.50 1.90
N LEU A 282 10.49 6.45 0.69
CA LEU A 282 9.03 6.52 0.52
C LEU A 282 8.33 5.43 1.34
N MET A 283 8.80 4.19 1.26
CA MET A 283 8.20 3.08 2.00
C MET A 283 8.38 3.27 3.53
N HIS A 284 9.50 3.83 3.97
CA HIS A 284 9.74 4.19 5.37
C HIS A 284 8.73 5.24 5.86
N GLU A 285 8.60 6.36 5.15
CA GLU A 285 7.73 7.46 5.58
C GLU A 285 6.25 7.08 5.54
N ILE A 286 5.81 6.35 4.52
CA ILE A 286 4.42 5.88 4.49
C ILE A 286 4.14 4.81 5.54
N GLY A 287 5.15 4.03 5.95
CA GLY A 287 5.05 3.12 7.08
C GLY A 287 4.67 3.83 8.38
N HIS A 288 5.18 5.05 8.58
CA HIS A 288 4.74 5.89 9.70
C HIS A 288 3.27 6.30 9.58
N ASN A 289 2.78 6.62 8.39
CA ASN A 289 1.36 6.88 8.20
C ASN A 289 0.50 5.67 8.60
N PHE A 290 0.97 4.45 8.39
CA PHE A 290 0.32 3.22 8.84
C PHE A 290 0.56 2.87 10.31
N GLY A 291 1.21 3.75 11.08
CA GLY A 291 1.41 3.57 12.52
C GLY A 291 2.71 2.89 12.92
N LEU A 292 3.54 2.46 11.97
CA LEU A 292 4.83 1.83 12.24
C LEU A 292 5.83 2.85 12.77
N ARG A 293 6.71 2.39 13.65
CA ARG A 293 7.80 3.18 14.24
C ARG A 293 9.15 2.56 13.90
N HIS A 294 10.23 3.23 14.24
CA HIS A 294 11.59 2.77 13.93
C HIS A 294 11.95 1.41 14.54
N GLY A 295 11.27 0.99 15.57
CA GLY A 295 11.37 -0.34 16.17
C GLY A 295 10.08 -1.16 16.10
N GLY A 296 9.21 -0.89 15.11
CA GLY A 296 7.89 -1.49 14.98
C GLY A 296 6.86 -0.80 15.86
N PHE A 297 6.48 -1.40 16.99
CA PHE A 297 5.53 -0.81 17.95
C PHE A 297 6.12 0.29 18.84
N GLU A 298 7.45 0.45 18.83
CA GLU A 298 8.21 1.38 19.66
C GLU A 298 9.21 2.21 18.86
N ASN A 299 9.76 3.27 19.46
CA ASN A 299 10.77 4.10 18.79
C ASN A 299 12.20 3.57 18.95
N ARG A 300 12.43 2.50 19.74
CA ARG A 300 13.76 1.90 19.87
C ARG A 300 14.22 1.36 18.54
N ASN A 301 15.21 2.02 17.97
CA ASN A 301 15.69 1.80 16.61
C ASN A 301 16.88 0.84 16.58
N ARG A 302 17.37 0.52 15.39
CA ARG A 302 18.61 -0.24 15.13
C ARG A 302 18.65 -1.62 15.77
N LYS A 303 17.49 -2.21 16.04
CA LYS A 303 17.40 -3.56 16.59
C LYS A 303 17.85 -4.58 15.54
N PRO A 304 18.88 -5.41 15.80
CA PRO A 304 19.38 -6.37 14.79
C PRO A 304 18.33 -7.40 14.36
N ASN A 305 17.39 -7.73 15.27
CA ASN A 305 16.31 -8.67 14.98
C ASN A 305 15.08 -8.03 14.34
N TYR A 306 15.03 -6.73 14.14
CA TYR A 306 13.92 -6.06 13.46
C TYR A 306 14.29 -5.77 12.00
N ASN A 307 14.00 -6.75 11.14
CA ASN A 307 14.40 -6.73 9.74
C ASN A 307 13.35 -6.04 8.87
N SER A 308 13.29 -4.73 8.96
CA SER A 308 12.33 -3.83 8.32
C SER A 308 13.02 -2.59 7.79
N VAL A 309 12.52 -2.02 6.70
CA VAL A 309 12.98 -0.69 6.23
C VAL A 309 12.62 0.43 7.21
N MET A 310 11.76 0.18 8.19
CA MET A 310 11.52 1.10 9.30
C MET A 310 12.72 1.23 10.24
N ASN A 311 13.58 0.22 10.28
CA ASN A 311 14.83 0.23 11.02
C ASN A 311 15.92 0.99 10.25
N TYR A 312 16.58 1.95 10.87
CA TYR A 312 17.61 2.77 10.22
C TYR A 312 18.79 1.96 9.66
N ASN A 313 19.11 0.81 10.26
CA ASN A 313 20.15 -0.06 9.70
C ASN A 313 19.75 -0.66 8.34
N ASN A 314 18.44 -0.81 8.09
CA ASN A 314 17.90 -1.43 6.88
C ASN A 314 17.26 -0.44 5.91
N GLN A 315 17.03 0.81 6.30
CA GLN A 315 16.34 1.79 5.46
C GLN A 315 16.99 1.94 4.09
N PHE A 316 18.31 2.16 4.04
CA PHE A 316 19.01 2.36 2.76
C PHE A 316 19.52 1.06 2.13
N PRO A 317 20.15 0.14 2.89
CA PRO A 317 20.65 -1.10 2.29
C PRO A 317 19.55 -2.13 2.00
N GLY A 318 18.30 -1.89 2.45
CA GLY A 318 17.23 -2.87 2.40
C GLY A 318 17.28 -3.88 3.54
N VAL A 319 16.33 -4.83 3.57
CA VAL A 319 16.31 -5.88 4.57
C VAL A 319 17.38 -6.92 4.30
N ASP A 320 17.91 -7.53 5.36
CA ASP A 320 18.90 -8.59 5.37
C ASP A 320 18.18 -9.95 5.39
N VAL A 321 18.14 -10.65 4.28
CA VAL A 321 17.41 -11.95 4.16
C VAL A 321 18.30 -13.17 4.37
N ASP A 322 19.62 -13.03 4.24
CA ASP A 322 20.58 -14.12 4.46
C ASP A 322 21.27 -14.04 5.84
N CYS A 323 20.95 -12.98 6.61
CA CYS A 323 21.39 -12.74 7.99
C CYS A 323 22.91 -12.66 8.14
N ASP A 324 23.57 -12.05 7.14
CA ASP A 324 25.01 -11.78 7.20
C ASP A 324 25.35 -10.45 7.89
N GLY A 325 24.32 -9.68 8.31
CA GLY A 325 24.42 -8.38 8.97
C GLY A 325 24.39 -7.19 8.01
N PHE A 326 24.21 -7.41 6.71
CA PHE A 326 24.13 -6.38 5.68
C PHE A 326 22.82 -6.51 4.89
N GLY A 327 22.25 -5.39 4.51
CA GLY A 327 21.01 -5.43 3.71
C GLY A 327 21.26 -5.86 2.28
N ASP A 328 20.31 -6.62 1.72
CA ASP A 328 20.36 -7.27 0.40
C ASP A 328 19.75 -6.42 -0.73
N GLY A 329 19.48 -5.16 -0.50
CA GLY A 329 18.80 -4.30 -1.46
C GLY A 329 17.30 -4.62 -1.62
N ILE A 330 16.73 -5.43 -0.75
CA ILE A 330 15.32 -5.82 -0.77
C ILE A 330 14.50 -4.81 0.03
N LEU A 331 13.45 -4.31 -0.59
CA LEU A 331 12.52 -3.38 0.03
C LEU A 331 11.37 -4.17 0.65
N ASP A 332 11.33 -4.29 1.98
CA ASP A 332 10.29 -5.01 2.72
C ASP A 332 10.11 -4.44 4.13
N TYR A 333 8.95 -4.67 4.72
CA TYR A 333 8.70 -4.53 6.16
C TYR A 333 8.95 -5.87 6.86
N SER A 334 9.18 -5.83 8.19
CA SER A 334 9.37 -7.05 8.96
C SER A 334 8.15 -7.96 8.95
N ARG A 335 8.41 -9.27 9.00
CA ARG A 335 7.39 -10.32 9.10
C ARG A 335 7.28 -10.92 10.50
N GLY A 336 7.96 -10.33 11.51
CA GLY A 336 7.92 -10.77 12.89
C GLY A 336 8.47 -12.17 13.11
N LEU A 337 9.44 -12.61 12.32
CA LEU A 337 9.94 -13.98 12.33
C LEU A 337 11.19 -14.18 13.19
N ASN A 338 11.84 -13.08 13.60
CA ASN A 338 13.07 -13.16 14.34
C ASN A 338 12.82 -13.28 15.85
N PRO A 339 13.69 -14.00 16.59
CA PRO A 339 13.54 -14.17 18.03
C PRO A 339 13.77 -12.86 18.79
N ASP A 340 13.20 -12.75 19.98
CA ASP A 340 13.54 -11.72 20.95
C ASP A 340 15.01 -11.85 21.36
N LEU A 341 15.72 -10.73 21.42
CA LEU A 341 17.11 -10.66 21.86
C LEU A 341 17.18 -9.98 23.25
N ASN A 342 17.61 -10.73 24.27
CA ASN A 342 17.83 -10.16 25.59
C ASN A 342 19.28 -9.67 25.72
N GLU A 343 19.50 -8.38 25.62
CA GLU A 343 20.83 -7.76 25.67
C GLU A 343 21.58 -7.99 27.00
N SER A 344 20.85 -8.35 28.06
CA SER A 344 21.46 -8.73 29.35
C SER A 344 21.93 -10.18 29.38
N ALA A 345 21.56 -11.00 28.39
CA ALA A 345 21.86 -12.44 28.35
C ALA A 345 21.83 -12.98 26.91
N LEU A 346 22.59 -12.36 26.01
CA LEU A 346 22.71 -12.78 24.60
C LEU A 346 23.44 -14.12 24.51
N ILE A 347 23.03 -14.97 23.60
CA ILE A 347 23.68 -16.25 23.27
C ILE A 347 24.19 -16.13 21.84
N GLU A 348 25.50 -16.02 21.68
CA GLU A 348 26.12 -15.81 20.36
C GLU A 348 25.89 -16.98 19.40
N ALA A 349 25.84 -18.20 19.93
CA ALA A 349 25.58 -19.39 19.14
C ALA A 349 24.18 -19.44 18.50
N ASP A 350 23.20 -18.75 19.12
CA ASP A 350 21.83 -18.68 18.60
C ASP A 350 21.70 -17.62 17.50
N GLY A 351 22.37 -16.48 17.66
CA GLY A 351 22.43 -15.38 16.70
C GLY A 351 21.05 -14.92 16.21
N ILE A 352 20.97 -14.64 14.92
CA ILE A 352 19.70 -14.36 14.20
C ILE A 352 19.61 -15.35 13.02
N CYS A 353 18.41 -15.77 12.62
CA CYS A 353 18.18 -16.75 11.55
C CYS A 353 18.96 -18.08 11.74
N GLY A 354 19.37 -18.39 12.95
CA GLY A 354 20.24 -19.56 13.23
C GLY A 354 21.70 -19.39 12.79
N VAL A 355 22.12 -18.18 12.47
CA VAL A 355 23.50 -17.80 12.16
C VAL A 355 24.14 -17.26 13.44
N PRO A 356 25.23 -17.88 13.97
CA PRO A 356 25.94 -17.37 15.14
C PRO A 356 26.52 -15.98 14.91
N ILE A 357 26.39 -15.10 15.89
CA ILE A 357 26.89 -13.72 15.82
C ILE A 357 27.78 -13.42 17.03
N ASP A 358 28.98 -12.95 16.77
CA ASP A 358 29.93 -12.45 17.79
C ASP A 358 29.48 -11.07 18.27
N TRP A 359 28.53 -11.05 19.26
CA TRP A 359 27.94 -9.81 19.76
C TRP A 359 28.92 -8.92 20.51
N ASN A 360 30.03 -9.46 20.98
CA ASN A 360 31.00 -8.69 21.74
C ASN A 360 32.28 -8.35 20.94
N GLU A 361 32.32 -8.78 19.68
CA GLU A 361 33.41 -8.50 18.71
C GLU A 361 34.79 -8.95 19.20
N ASN A 362 34.85 -10.05 19.97
CA ASN A 362 36.11 -10.57 20.49
C ASN A 362 36.81 -11.54 19.52
N GLY A 363 36.19 -11.86 18.39
CA GLY A 363 36.71 -12.74 17.33
C GLY A 363 36.40 -14.22 17.55
N SER A 364 35.52 -14.57 18.50
CA SER A 364 35.10 -15.94 18.76
C SER A 364 33.61 -15.97 19.17
N ILE A 365 32.96 -17.11 18.90
CA ILE A 365 31.59 -17.34 19.39
C ILE A 365 31.69 -17.91 20.80
N ASP A 366 31.23 -17.17 21.78
CA ASP A 366 31.25 -17.53 23.19
C ASP A 366 30.22 -18.62 23.55
N ALA A 367 30.62 -19.58 24.39
CA ALA A 367 29.72 -20.64 24.82
C ALA A 367 28.73 -20.24 25.95
N GLY A 368 28.91 -19.06 26.53
CA GLY A 368 28.11 -18.52 27.62
C GLY A 368 27.23 -17.35 27.17
N THR A 369 26.44 -16.85 28.13
CA THR A 369 25.70 -15.58 27.89
C THR A 369 26.62 -14.38 28.03
N ILE A 370 26.43 -13.38 27.17
CA ILE A 370 27.10 -12.10 27.23
C ILE A 370 26.08 -10.97 27.46
N THR A 371 26.56 -9.85 27.97
CA THR A 371 25.74 -8.64 28.20
C THR A 371 26.29 -7.53 27.31
N ARG A 372 25.51 -7.10 26.33
CA ARG A 372 25.88 -6.03 25.40
C ARG A 372 24.64 -5.28 24.94
N ASN A 373 24.81 -3.98 24.74
CA ASN A 373 23.86 -3.16 24.01
C ASN A 373 24.19 -3.31 22.50
N ILE A 374 23.23 -3.80 21.71
CA ILE A 374 23.43 -4.17 20.32
C ILE A 374 22.51 -3.45 19.33
N ASN A 375 21.63 -2.56 19.78
CA ASN A 375 20.80 -1.72 18.92
C ASN A 375 21.56 -0.46 18.46
N CYS A 376 22.67 -0.67 17.78
CA CYS A 376 23.68 0.33 17.46
C CYS A 376 23.82 0.54 15.95
N SER A 377 24.45 1.63 15.52
CA SER A 377 24.82 1.82 14.13
C SER A 377 26.03 0.96 13.76
N ASP A 378 26.01 0.38 12.57
CA ASP A 378 27.14 -0.32 11.94
C ASP A 378 27.75 -1.45 12.79
N LEU A 379 26.95 -2.26 13.46
CA LEU A 379 27.43 -3.34 14.34
C LEU A 379 28.31 -2.91 15.52
N ASN A 380 28.46 -1.62 15.76
CA ASN A 380 29.21 -1.10 16.92
C ASN A 380 28.44 -1.37 18.20
N THR A 381 28.82 -2.39 18.92
CA THR A 381 28.21 -2.75 20.21
C THR A 381 28.89 -2.05 21.37
N THR A 382 28.16 -1.77 22.44
CA THR A 382 28.70 -1.16 23.66
C THR A 382 28.28 -1.91 24.91
N ASN A 383 28.98 -1.64 26.04
CA ASN A 383 28.48 -2.10 27.33
C ASN A 383 27.22 -1.35 27.70
N CYS A 384 26.25 -2.05 28.31
CA CYS A 384 25.07 -1.39 28.85
C CYS A 384 25.43 -0.29 29.84
N GLY A 385 24.79 0.85 29.73
CA GLY A 385 25.09 2.04 30.52
C GLY A 385 26.25 2.87 29.96
N SER A 386 26.71 2.58 28.74
CA SER A 386 27.72 3.36 28.05
C SER A 386 27.11 4.14 26.88
N PHE A 387 27.41 5.41 26.75
CA PHE A 387 27.06 6.20 25.57
C PHE A 387 27.91 5.76 24.37
N GLY A 388 27.28 5.55 23.24
CA GLY A 388 27.90 5.13 22.00
C GLY A 388 27.03 5.45 20.80
N ALA A 389 27.23 4.70 19.72
CA ALA A 389 26.42 4.80 18.51
C ALA A 389 25.08 4.03 18.60
N CYS A 390 24.70 3.59 19.80
CA CYS A 390 23.47 2.85 20.06
C CYS A 390 22.27 3.79 20.28
N ASP A 391 21.08 3.31 20.01
CA ASP A 391 19.84 4.07 20.10
C ASP A 391 19.49 4.43 21.57
N ASP A 392 19.83 3.55 22.51
CA ASP A 392 19.74 3.83 23.95
C ASP A 392 21.00 3.34 24.68
N ASP A 393 21.16 3.70 25.96
CA ASP A 393 22.29 3.30 26.80
C ASP A 393 22.00 2.10 27.72
N SER A 394 20.77 1.51 27.61
CA SER A 394 20.28 0.43 28.45
C SER A 394 20.31 -0.90 27.73
N CYS A 395 20.51 -2.00 28.46
CA CYS A 395 20.26 -3.32 27.93
C CYS A 395 18.77 -3.70 28.13
N ASN A 396 18.13 -4.06 27.07
CA ASN A 396 16.70 -4.33 27.01
C ASN A 396 16.42 -5.70 26.39
N ILE A 397 15.15 -6.04 26.27
CA ILE A 397 14.70 -7.11 25.38
C ILE A 397 14.28 -6.43 24.07
N LEU A 398 14.99 -6.72 23.00
CA LEU A 398 14.68 -6.24 21.67
C LEU A 398 13.70 -7.23 21.03
N GLN A 399 12.55 -6.74 20.58
CA GLN A 399 11.49 -7.55 20.01
C GLN A 399 11.32 -7.23 18.54
N ASP A 400 11.10 -8.25 17.73
CA ASP A 400 10.65 -8.11 16.36
C ASP A 400 9.14 -7.81 16.33
N GLN A 401 8.63 -7.34 15.20
CA GLN A 401 7.21 -7.11 14.94
C GLN A 401 6.86 -7.56 13.54
N ASP A 402 5.70 -8.16 13.39
CA ASP A 402 5.07 -8.34 12.08
C ASP A 402 4.43 -7.01 11.65
N ASP A 403 5.19 -6.21 10.92
CA ASP A 403 4.76 -4.87 10.48
C ASP A 403 3.57 -4.95 9.54
N TRP A 404 3.56 -5.93 8.62
CA TRP A 404 2.47 -6.08 7.66
C TRP A 404 1.12 -6.28 8.36
N ASN A 405 1.07 -7.13 9.40
CA ASN A 405 -0.15 -7.34 10.18
C ASN A 405 -0.43 -6.22 11.20
N ALA A 406 0.57 -5.41 11.52
CA ALA A 406 0.43 -4.26 12.42
C ALA A 406 0.01 -2.97 11.72
N MET A 407 0.07 -2.92 10.39
CA MET A 407 -0.33 -1.74 9.63
C MET A 407 -1.76 -1.33 9.93
N ASN A 408 -1.95 -0.05 10.17
CA ASN A 408 -3.25 0.57 10.40
C ASN A 408 -3.64 1.41 9.17
N PHE A 409 -4.51 0.87 8.33
CA PHE A 409 -5.03 1.57 7.16
C PHE A 409 -5.93 2.77 7.51
N LEU A 410 -6.31 2.94 8.80
CA LEU A 410 -7.11 4.07 9.27
C LEU A 410 -6.39 5.43 9.23
N GLY A 411 -5.11 5.48 8.88
CA GLY A 411 -4.36 6.74 8.73
C GLY A 411 -5.05 7.75 7.80
N GLN A 412 -5.83 7.25 6.86
CA GLN A 412 -6.66 8.05 5.96
C GLN A 412 -7.98 8.51 6.62
N SER A 413 -8.39 7.93 7.75
CA SER A 413 -9.68 8.22 8.37
C SER A 413 -9.65 9.47 9.25
N ARG A 414 -10.70 10.27 9.11
CA ARG A 414 -10.91 11.53 9.82
C ARG A 414 -10.99 11.31 11.34
N GLY A 415 -10.08 11.92 12.08
CA GLY A 415 -10.24 12.07 13.54
C GLY A 415 -9.16 11.52 14.45
N ILE A 416 -8.17 10.82 13.92
CA ILE A 416 -6.96 10.47 14.69
C ILE A 416 -6.06 11.71 14.75
N GLN A 417 -5.56 12.06 15.96
CA GLN A 417 -4.57 13.13 16.08
C GLN A 417 -3.21 12.53 15.73
N PRO A 418 -2.63 12.89 14.60
CA PRO A 418 -1.35 12.33 14.17
C PRO A 418 -0.20 12.82 15.07
N VAL A 419 0.80 11.98 15.24
CA VAL A 419 2.02 12.29 15.96
C VAL A 419 3.15 12.48 14.96
N LEU A 420 3.84 13.62 15.03
CA LEU A 420 5.02 13.87 14.21
C LEU A 420 6.16 12.93 14.59
N ILE A 421 6.80 12.34 13.59
CA ILE A 421 8.07 11.62 13.75
C ILE A 421 9.07 12.14 12.72
N GLU A 422 10.25 12.50 13.19
CA GLU A 422 11.38 12.89 12.35
C GLU A 422 12.29 11.68 12.13
N CYS A 423 12.72 11.48 10.90
CA CYS A 423 13.60 10.39 10.52
C CYS A 423 15.04 10.88 10.49
N ASP A 424 15.68 10.92 11.66
CA ASP A 424 17.06 11.41 11.83
C ASP A 424 18.13 10.52 11.17
N ASN A 425 17.74 9.64 10.26
CA ASN A 425 18.70 8.84 9.52
C ASN A 425 19.32 9.69 8.41
N PRO A 426 20.60 10.05 8.52
CA PRO A 426 21.23 10.92 7.55
C PRO A 426 21.33 10.21 6.20
N VAL A 427 21.08 10.97 5.13
CA VAL A 427 21.28 10.48 3.77
C VAL A 427 22.74 10.04 3.60
N PRO A 428 23.02 8.81 3.14
CA PRO A 428 24.38 8.32 2.96
C PRO A 428 25.15 9.23 1.98
N ILE A 429 26.37 9.59 2.36
CA ILE A 429 27.27 10.31 1.44
C ILE A 429 27.78 9.29 0.41
N ARG A 430 27.33 9.41 -0.83
CA ARG A 430 27.77 8.59 -1.97
C ARG A 430 28.96 9.17 -2.69
#